data_295e66a80eab26cd8a315b6458f9bacc
#
_entry.id   295e66a80eab26cd8a315b6458f9bacc
#
_cell.length_a   1.000
_cell.length_b   1.000
_cell.length_c   1.000
_cell.angle_alpha   90.00
_cell.angle_beta   90.00
_cell.angle_gamma   90.00
#
_symmetry.space_group_name_H-M   'P 1'
#
loop_
_entity.id
_entity.type
_entity.pdbx_description
1 polymer ?
#
loop_
_entity_poly.entity_id
_entity_poly.type
_entity_poly.pdbx_seq_one_letter_code
_entity_poly.pdbx_strand_id
1 'polypeptide(L)'
;MFYAIPLENKPSWRNPPWLTVLLILVNMIVFWGPQRSEENARERAAHYYAQSVLPELELPPFVAWLEKTDAKRGKPARRMLKAEAYAPLLEAMQNEKTFLQKLKAEEVVTPTNPQYTEWKRDRQQYEAMLPAPFTERWSQDYGKDAESKPWTLVTAAFLHGSTG
;
A
#
# COMPACT_ATOMS: atom_id res chain seq x y z
N MET A 1 -4.17 -36.39 17.66
CA MET A 1 -4.47 -37.02 16.36
C MET A 1 -3.34 -36.66 15.42
N PHE A 2 -2.52 -37.67 15.03
CA PHE A 2 -1.47 -37.47 14.04
C PHE A 2 -2.10 -37.61 12.65
N TYR A 3 -2.15 -36.55 11.88
CA TYR A 3 -2.47 -36.66 10.46
C TYR A 3 -1.24 -37.15 9.74
N ALA A 4 -1.24 -38.42 9.35
CA ALA A 4 -0.26 -38.92 8.41
C ALA A 4 -0.55 -38.32 7.04
N ILE A 5 0.28 -37.42 6.58
CA ILE A 5 0.27 -36.97 5.17
C ILE A 5 0.78 -38.17 4.36
N PRO A 6 -0.03 -38.81 3.51
CA PRO A 6 0.43 -39.88 2.68
C PRO A 6 1.44 -39.34 1.67
N LEU A 7 2.73 -39.61 1.90
CA LEU A 7 3.78 -39.38 0.91
C LEU A 7 3.74 -40.51 -0.11
N GLU A 8 2.72 -40.51 -0.96
CA GLU A 8 2.51 -41.61 -1.93
C GLU A 8 3.54 -41.65 -3.06
N ASN A 9 4.27 -40.56 -3.31
CA ASN A 9 5.30 -40.55 -4.35
C ASN A 9 6.56 -39.83 -3.87
N LYS A 10 7.67 -40.55 -3.78
CA LYS A 10 9.00 -39.94 -3.64
C LYS A 10 9.28 -39.12 -4.91
N PRO A 11 9.69 -37.86 -4.80
CA PRO A 11 10.05 -37.04 -5.97
C PRO A 11 11.13 -37.78 -6.78
N SER A 12 10.87 -38.10 -8.03
CA SER A 12 11.80 -38.76 -8.94
C SER A 12 12.05 -37.84 -10.13
N TRP A 13 13.29 -37.79 -10.62
CA TRP A 13 13.63 -37.09 -11.85
C TRP A 13 12.83 -37.55 -13.09
N ARG A 14 12.33 -38.79 -13.04
CA ARG A 14 11.48 -39.36 -14.10
C ARG A 14 10.01 -38.97 -14.00
N ASN A 15 9.55 -38.53 -12.81
CA ASN A 15 8.18 -38.11 -12.57
C ASN A 15 8.20 -36.87 -11.63
N PRO A 16 8.66 -35.70 -12.13
CA PRO A 16 8.71 -34.51 -11.32
C PRO A 16 7.31 -34.05 -10.95
N PRO A 17 7.10 -33.42 -9.78
CA PRO A 17 5.82 -32.88 -9.36
C PRO A 17 5.50 -31.62 -10.17
N TRP A 18 5.09 -31.77 -11.41
CA TRP A 18 4.85 -30.68 -12.36
C TRP A 18 3.94 -29.60 -11.83
N LEU A 19 2.92 -29.96 -11.05
CA LEU A 19 2.02 -29.01 -10.41
C LEU A 19 2.78 -28.10 -9.43
N THR A 20 3.63 -28.68 -8.59
CA THR A 20 4.43 -27.92 -7.63
C THR A 20 5.43 -27.00 -8.34
N VAL A 21 6.09 -27.51 -9.38
CA VAL A 21 7.01 -26.71 -10.21
C VAL A 21 6.26 -25.54 -10.87
N LEU A 22 5.09 -25.79 -11.44
CA LEU A 22 4.27 -24.76 -12.03
C LEU A 22 3.86 -23.69 -11.01
N LEU A 23 3.43 -24.09 -9.82
CA LEU A 23 3.05 -23.17 -8.74
C LEU A 23 4.24 -22.31 -8.28
N ILE A 24 5.43 -22.91 -8.18
CA ILE A 24 6.67 -22.17 -7.85
C ILE A 24 6.96 -21.13 -8.94
N LEU A 25 6.90 -21.52 -10.22
CA LEU A 25 7.15 -20.62 -11.33
C LEU A 25 6.14 -19.45 -11.37
N VAL A 26 4.86 -19.74 -11.16
CA VAL A 26 3.82 -18.70 -11.08
C VAL A 26 4.12 -17.73 -9.95
N ASN A 27 4.45 -18.23 -8.75
CA ASN A 27 4.84 -17.38 -7.62
C ASN A 27 6.07 -16.52 -7.94
N MET A 28 7.09 -17.08 -8.57
CA MET A 28 8.28 -16.33 -8.97
C MET A 28 7.94 -15.21 -9.97
N ILE A 29 7.10 -15.49 -10.96
CA ILE A 29 6.68 -14.49 -11.96
C ILE A 29 5.88 -13.37 -11.29
N VAL A 30 4.95 -13.70 -10.40
CA VAL A 30 4.15 -12.69 -9.68
C VAL A 30 5.03 -11.83 -8.77
N PHE A 31 5.93 -12.47 -8.02
CA PHE A 31 6.80 -11.78 -7.06
C PHE A 31 7.82 -10.87 -7.75
N TRP A 32 8.54 -11.37 -8.76
CA TRP A 32 9.58 -10.58 -9.43
C TRP A 32 9.06 -9.64 -10.52
N GLY A 33 7.87 -9.87 -11.02
CA GLY A 33 7.26 -9.01 -12.03
C GLY A 33 6.42 -7.88 -11.40
N PRO A 34 5.10 -8.05 -11.31
CA PRO A 34 4.18 -6.97 -10.93
C PRO A 34 4.40 -6.42 -9.52
N GLN A 35 4.62 -7.30 -8.52
CA GLN A 35 4.76 -6.86 -7.12
C GLN A 35 6.01 -6.00 -6.91
N ARG A 36 7.17 -6.42 -7.44
CA ARG A 36 8.40 -5.64 -7.34
C ARG A 36 8.33 -4.32 -8.10
N SER A 37 7.66 -4.32 -9.25
CA SER A 37 7.42 -3.09 -10.01
C SER A 37 6.55 -2.10 -9.24
N GLU A 38 5.52 -2.59 -8.55
CA GLU A 38 4.64 -1.79 -7.71
C GLU A 38 5.39 -1.21 -6.51
N GLU A 39 6.19 -2.02 -5.81
CA GLU A 39 7.01 -1.58 -4.68
C GLU A 39 8.00 -0.49 -5.09
N ASN A 40 8.76 -0.71 -6.16
CA ASN A 40 9.68 0.28 -6.70
C ASN A 40 8.99 1.59 -7.13
N ALA A 41 7.75 1.52 -7.63
CA ALA A 41 6.99 2.71 -7.96
C ALA A 41 6.53 3.46 -6.71
N ARG A 42 6.09 2.75 -5.67
CA ARG A 42 5.73 3.33 -4.37
C ARG A 42 6.94 4.00 -3.69
N GLU A 43 8.11 3.36 -3.72
CA GLU A 43 9.34 3.96 -3.18
C GLU A 43 9.72 5.26 -3.91
N ARG A 44 9.68 5.26 -5.26
CA ARG A 44 9.94 6.49 -6.02
C ARG A 44 8.93 7.59 -5.72
N ALA A 45 7.65 7.24 -5.62
CA ALA A 45 6.61 8.19 -5.25
C ALA A 45 6.83 8.74 -3.83
N ALA A 46 7.17 7.90 -2.85
CA ALA A 46 7.45 8.32 -1.49
C ALA A 46 8.69 9.23 -1.40
N HIS A 47 9.73 8.93 -2.19
CA HIS A 47 10.92 9.78 -2.29
C HIS A 47 10.59 11.16 -2.90
N TYR A 48 9.78 11.19 -3.97
CA TYR A 48 9.30 12.44 -4.56
C TYR A 48 8.47 13.24 -3.56
N TYR A 49 7.53 12.57 -2.85
CA TYR A 49 6.72 13.18 -1.81
C TYR A 49 7.59 13.90 -0.78
N ALA A 50 8.61 13.21 -0.25
CA ALA A 50 9.49 13.75 0.79
C ALA A 50 10.32 14.97 0.34
N GLN A 51 10.56 15.14 -0.96
CA GLN A 51 11.34 16.24 -1.53
C GLN A 51 10.48 17.39 -2.08
N SER A 52 9.17 17.22 -2.13
CA SER A 52 8.20 18.21 -2.61
C SER A 52 7.67 19.07 -1.48
N VAL A 53 6.74 20.00 -1.80
CA VAL A 53 6.04 20.81 -0.78
C VAL A 53 4.94 20.03 -0.03
N LEU A 54 4.64 18.81 -0.47
CA LEU A 54 3.53 18.00 0.07
C LEU A 54 3.63 17.71 1.57
N PRO A 55 4.80 17.27 2.13
CA PRO A 55 4.91 16.99 3.56
C PRO A 55 4.57 18.18 4.44
N GLU A 56 5.01 19.37 4.04
CA GLU A 56 4.81 20.59 4.82
C GLU A 56 3.34 21.04 4.85
N LEU A 57 2.61 20.78 3.77
CA LEU A 57 1.22 21.22 3.61
C LEU A 57 0.19 20.16 4.01
N GLU A 58 0.52 18.87 3.93
CA GLU A 58 -0.43 17.79 4.17
C GLU A 58 -0.26 17.13 5.53
N LEU A 59 0.99 16.92 6.01
CA LEU A 59 1.23 16.16 7.23
C LEU A 59 0.84 16.90 8.52
N PRO A 60 1.06 18.22 8.68
CA PRO A 60 0.60 18.93 9.86
C PRO A 60 -0.92 18.87 10.06
N PRO A 61 -1.75 19.16 9.04
CA PRO A 61 -3.21 19.02 9.17
C PRO A 61 -3.64 17.55 9.34
N PHE A 62 -2.94 16.58 8.74
CA PHE A 62 -3.20 15.16 8.97
C PHE A 62 -3.00 14.77 10.45
N VAL A 63 -1.86 15.14 11.03
CA VAL A 63 -1.56 14.86 12.43
C VAL A 63 -2.58 15.53 13.35
N ALA A 64 -2.95 16.78 13.07
CA ALA A 64 -3.97 17.49 13.84
C ALA A 64 -5.36 16.83 13.72
N TRP A 65 -5.70 16.31 12.55
CA TRP A 65 -6.92 15.54 12.35
C TRP A 65 -6.86 14.21 13.13
N LEU A 66 -5.74 13.50 13.06
CA LEU A 66 -5.55 12.22 13.74
C LEU A 66 -5.61 12.37 15.26
N GLU A 67 -5.08 13.45 15.84
CA GLU A 67 -5.18 13.73 17.27
C GLU A 67 -6.62 13.93 17.75
N LYS A 68 -7.50 14.47 16.89
CA LYS A 68 -8.92 14.65 17.19
C LYS A 68 -9.72 13.36 17.06
N THR A 69 -9.36 12.50 16.10
CA THR A 69 -10.11 11.28 15.78
C THR A 69 -9.60 10.06 16.53
N ASP A 70 -8.30 9.97 16.77
CA ASP A 70 -7.63 8.88 17.49
C ASP A 70 -6.42 9.40 18.28
N ALA A 71 -6.64 9.81 19.51
CA ALA A 71 -5.60 10.36 20.38
C ALA A 71 -4.45 9.37 20.68
N LYS A 72 -4.69 8.05 20.56
CA LYS A 72 -3.64 7.03 20.76
C LYS A 72 -2.63 7.06 19.63
N ARG A 73 -3.09 7.24 18.39
CA ARG A 73 -2.25 7.33 17.17
C ARG A 73 -1.72 8.75 16.95
N GLY A 74 -2.47 9.77 17.35
CA GLY A 74 -2.10 11.17 17.14
C GLY A 74 -0.84 11.59 17.88
N LYS A 75 -0.64 11.17 19.15
CA LYS A 75 0.56 11.51 19.92
C LYS A 75 1.86 10.96 19.31
N PRO A 76 1.95 9.67 18.91
CA PRO A 76 3.10 9.18 18.15
C PRO A 76 3.30 9.92 16.82
N ALA A 77 2.23 10.17 16.05
CA ALA A 77 2.29 10.87 14.78
C ALA A 77 2.89 12.28 14.93
N ARG A 78 2.55 13.01 15.98
CA ARG A 78 3.15 14.32 16.27
C ARG A 78 4.66 14.23 16.56
N ARG A 79 5.13 13.17 17.21
CA ARG A 79 6.58 12.97 17.42
C ARG A 79 7.28 12.67 16.11
N MET A 80 6.67 11.84 15.25
CA MET A 80 7.19 11.52 13.92
C MET A 80 7.30 12.78 13.04
N LEU A 81 6.25 13.64 13.08
CA LEU A 81 6.28 14.92 12.36
C LEU A 81 7.42 15.83 12.82
N LYS A 82 7.64 15.96 14.13
CA LYS A 82 8.76 16.73 14.69
C LYS A 82 10.15 16.16 14.35
N ALA A 83 10.23 14.85 14.14
CA ALA A 83 11.44 14.14 13.74
C ALA A 83 11.61 14.06 12.21
N GLU A 84 10.71 14.71 11.45
CA GLU A 84 10.68 14.69 9.96
C GLU A 84 10.61 13.27 9.38
N ALA A 85 10.05 12.33 10.16
CA ALA A 85 9.83 10.96 9.73
C ALA A 85 8.60 10.88 8.81
N TYR A 86 8.75 11.34 7.57
CA TYR A 86 7.63 11.49 6.64
C TYR A 86 7.08 10.18 6.11
N ALA A 87 7.93 9.18 5.88
CA ALA A 87 7.51 7.90 5.28
C ALA A 87 6.41 7.17 6.09
N PRO A 88 6.55 6.92 7.41
CA PRO A 88 5.50 6.29 8.19
C PRO A 88 4.24 7.16 8.33
N LEU A 89 4.37 8.49 8.30
CA LEU A 89 3.23 9.39 8.31
C LEU A 89 2.47 9.37 6.99
N LEU A 90 3.19 9.31 5.87
CA LEU A 90 2.60 9.18 4.55
C LEU A 90 1.81 7.87 4.42
N GLU A 91 2.40 6.76 4.87
CA GLU A 91 1.73 5.46 4.89
C GLU A 91 0.47 5.49 5.77
N ALA A 92 0.57 6.04 6.98
CA ALA A 92 -0.58 6.22 7.85
C ALA A 92 -1.68 7.07 7.20
N MET A 93 -1.32 8.16 6.50
CA MET A 93 -2.25 9.03 5.80
C MET A 93 -2.92 8.33 4.62
N GLN A 94 -2.20 7.52 3.86
CA GLN A 94 -2.75 6.76 2.74
C GLN A 94 -3.79 5.73 3.17
N ASN A 95 -3.69 5.21 4.39
CA ASN A 95 -4.64 4.27 4.95
C ASN A 95 -5.91 4.96 5.51
N GLU A 96 -5.95 6.29 5.59
CA GLU A 96 -7.08 7.05 6.14
C GLU A 96 -7.98 7.59 5.03
N LYS A 97 -8.89 6.76 4.54
CA LYS A 97 -9.82 7.08 3.43
C LYS A 97 -10.56 8.41 3.63
N THR A 98 -11.01 8.68 4.88
CA THR A 98 -11.75 9.90 5.21
C THR A 98 -10.89 11.16 5.05
N PHE A 99 -9.62 11.09 5.48
CA PHE A 99 -8.71 12.22 5.31
C PHE A 99 -8.33 12.42 3.85
N LEU A 100 -8.08 11.33 3.12
CA LEU A 100 -7.78 11.41 1.67
C LEU A 100 -8.93 12.00 0.86
N GLN A 101 -10.20 11.72 1.23
CA GLN A 101 -11.36 12.35 0.61
C GLN A 101 -11.34 13.87 0.82
N LYS A 102 -11.06 14.35 2.02
CA LYS A 102 -10.91 15.79 2.31
C LYS A 102 -9.76 16.42 1.56
N LEU A 103 -8.64 15.72 1.42
CA LEU A 103 -7.49 16.18 0.66
C LEU A 103 -7.83 16.33 -0.83
N LYS A 104 -8.53 15.34 -1.40
CA LYS A 104 -9.02 15.38 -2.80
C LYS A 104 -10.09 16.45 -3.04
N ALA A 105 -10.90 16.73 -2.03
CA ALA A 105 -11.89 17.81 -2.07
C ALA A 105 -11.28 19.21 -1.88
N GLU A 106 -9.94 19.30 -1.77
CA GLU A 106 -9.20 20.56 -1.56
C GLU A 106 -9.61 21.28 -0.24
N GLU A 107 -10.15 20.52 0.73
CA GLU A 107 -10.55 21.06 2.05
C GLU A 107 -9.36 21.22 2.99
N VAL A 108 -8.25 20.53 2.75
CA VAL A 108 -7.04 20.55 3.58
C VAL A 108 -6.11 21.67 3.13
N VAL A 109 -5.83 21.71 1.82
CA VAL A 109 -5.04 22.78 1.19
C VAL A 109 -5.96 23.49 0.21
N THR A 110 -6.39 24.69 0.60
CA THR A 110 -7.38 25.46 -0.14
C THR A 110 -6.74 26.42 -1.14
N PRO A 111 -7.47 26.89 -2.18
CA PRO A 111 -6.97 27.88 -3.14
C PRO A 111 -6.48 29.20 -2.53
N THR A 112 -6.83 29.49 -1.27
CA THR A 112 -6.35 30.65 -0.52
C THR A 112 -4.93 30.50 0.00
N ASN A 113 -4.38 29.27 0.01
CA ASN A 113 -3.00 29.03 0.42
C ASN A 113 -2.03 29.57 -0.65
N PRO A 114 -0.99 30.35 -0.29
CA PRO A 114 -0.02 30.88 -1.25
C PRO A 114 0.70 29.81 -2.07
N GLN A 115 0.88 28.60 -1.51
CA GLN A 115 1.55 27.48 -2.16
C GLN A 115 0.58 26.50 -2.85
N TYR A 116 -0.71 26.85 -2.95
CA TYR A 116 -1.73 25.96 -3.52
C TYR A 116 -1.41 25.47 -4.94
N THR A 117 -0.92 26.36 -5.81
CA THR A 117 -0.59 25.99 -7.20
C THR A 117 0.56 24.98 -7.25
N GLU A 118 1.56 25.17 -6.41
CA GLU A 118 2.70 24.26 -6.30
C GLU A 118 2.27 22.91 -5.70
N TRP A 119 1.52 22.97 -4.60
CA TRP A 119 0.93 21.78 -3.98
C TRP A 119 0.11 20.97 -4.98
N LYS A 120 -0.76 21.60 -5.76
CA LYS A 120 -1.63 20.92 -6.73
C LYS A 120 -0.83 20.23 -7.83
N ARG A 121 0.20 20.90 -8.36
CA ARG A 121 1.14 20.32 -9.32
C ARG A 121 1.87 19.10 -8.74
N ASP A 122 2.44 19.25 -7.55
CA ASP A 122 3.22 18.21 -6.92
C ASP A 122 2.34 17.04 -6.49
N ARG A 123 1.11 17.29 -6.06
CA ARG A 123 0.13 16.24 -5.76
C ARG A 123 -0.27 15.45 -6.99
N GLN A 124 -0.53 16.10 -8.11
CA GLN A 124 -0.81 15.44 -9.39
C GLN A 124 0.38 14.58 -9.85
N GLN A 125 1.59 15.10 -9.74
CA GLN A 125 2.80 14.38 -10.08
C GLN A 125 3.00 13.15 -9.19
N TYR A 126 2.80 13.29 -7.89
CA TYR A 126 2.86 12.20 -6.93
C TYR A 126 1.83 11.11 -7.26
N GLU A 127 0.57 11.47 -7.50
CA GLU A 127 -0.49 10.53 -7.85
C GLU A 127 -0.21 9.81 -9.18
N ALA A 128 0.37 10.47 -10.15
CA ALA A 128 0.79 9.87 -11.42
C ALA A 128 1.94 8.86 -11.27
N MET A 129 2.76 9.00 -10.22
CA MET A 129 3.83 8.06 -9.91
C MET A 129 3.36 6.80 -9.17
N LEU A 130 2.19 6.87 -8.53
CA LEU A 130 1.64 5.72 -7.82
C LEU A 130 1.30 4.60 -8.81
N PRO A 131 1.66 3.35 -8.48
CA PRO A 131 1.35 2.23 -9.35
C PRO A 131 -0.17 2.01 -9.44
N ALA A 132 -0.62 1.48 -10.57
CA ALA A 132 -1.95 0.90 -10.62
C ALA A 132 -2.06 -0.21 -9.55
N PRO A 133 -3.13 -0.25 -8.75
CA PRO A 133 -3.23 -1.14 -7.60
C PRO A 133 -3.38 -2.60 -8.03
N PHE A 134 -2.24 -3.23 -8.41
CA PHE A 134 -2.21 -4.65 -8.80
C PHE A 134 -2.57 -5.53 -7.61
N THR A 135 -1.89 -5.33 -6.49
CA THR A 135 -2.11 -6.12 -5.27
C THR A 135 -3.53 -5.95 -4.75
N GLU A 136 -4.07 -4.72 -4.70
CA GLU A 136 -5.45 -4.45 -4.28
C GLU A 136 -6.50 -5.08 -5.22
N ARG A 137 -6.23 -5.09 -6.52
CA ARG A 137 -7.13 -5.67 -7.52
C ARG A 137 -7.25 -7.19 -7.41
N TRP A 138 -6.16 -7.86 -7.01
CA TRP A 138 -6.06 -9.32 -6.96
C TRP A 138 -6.06 -9.88 -5.54
N SER A 139 -5.93 -9.03 -4.50
CA SER A 139 -6.09 -9.42 -3.10
C SER A 139 -7.57 -9.59 -2.74
N GLN A 140 -7.82 -10.35 -1.68
CA GLN A 140 -9.14 -10.48 -1.13
C GLN A 140 -9.40 -9.32 -0.16
N ASP A 141 -10.45 -8.56 -0.40
CA ASP A 141 -10.94 -7.54 0.52
C ASP A 141 -11.97 -8.17 1.48
N TYR A 142 -11.73 -8.06 2.79
CA TYR A 142 -12.62 -8.54 3.84
C TYR A 142 -13.48 -7.42 4.45
N GLY A 143 -13.52 -6.24 3.82
CA GLY A 143 -14.36 -5.12 4.26
C GLY A 143 -15.85 -5.45 4.23
N LYS A 144 -16.65 -4.77 5.06
CA LYS A 144 -18.10 -4.99 5.13
C LYS A 144 -18.83 -4.72 3.82
N ASP A 145 -18.25 -3.89 2.95
CA ASP A 145 -18.79 -3.49 1.64
C ASP A 145 -18.06 -4.15 0.47
N ALA A 146 -17.23 -5.18 0.75
CA ALA A 146 -16.44 -5.85 -0.26
C ALA A 146 -17.31 -6.73 -1.15
N GLU A 147 -17.33 -6.47 -2.46
CA GLU A 147 -17.85 -7.40 -3.44
C GLU A 147 -17.04 -8.70 -3.40
N SER A 148 -17.67 -9.82 -3.07
CA SER A 148 -17.02 -11.12 -3.05
C SER A 148 -16.63 -11.53 -4.47
N LYS A 149 -15.34 -11.47 -4.78
CA LYS A 149 -14.77 -11.94 -6.04
C LYS A 149 -14.20 -13.35 -5.80
N PRO A 150 -14.87 -14.42 -6.22
CA PRO A 150 -14.48 -15.80 -5.86
C PRO A 150 -13.07 -16.17 -6.35
N TRP A 151 -12.58 -15.55 -7.43
CA TRP A 151 -11.21 -15.79 -7.93
C TRP A 151 -10.13 -15.21 -7.02
N THR A 152 -10.44 -14.20 -6.19
CA THR A 152 -9.47 -13.63 -5.25
C THR A 152 -9.05 -14.60 -4.14
N LEU A 153 -9.88 -15.60 -3.83
CA LEU A 153 -9.51 -16.70 -2.93
C LEU A 153 -8.30 -17.48 -3.44
N VAL A 154 -8.24 -17.70 -4.75
CA VAL A 154 -7.13 -18.41 -5.37
C VAL A 154 -5.93 -17.49 -5.54
N THR A 155 -6.15 -16.26 -6.03
CA THR A 155 -5.05 -15.32 -6.31
C THR A 155 -4.42 -14.78 -5.04
N ALA A 156 -5.16 -14.60 -3.93
CA ALA A 156 -4.63 -14.15 -2.65
C ALA A 156 -3.55 -15.11 -2.09
N ALA A 157 -3.61 -16.40 -2.42
CA ALA A 157 -2.60 -17.37 -2.01
C ALA A 157 -1.22 -17.12 -2.66
N PHE A 158 -1.18 -16.38 -3.78
CA PHE A 158 0.04 -16.05 -4.52
C PHE A 158 0.51 -14.61 -4.29
N LEU A 159 -0.27 -13.80 -3.57
CA LEU A 159 0.08 -12.43 -3.23
C LEU A 159 0.70 -12.42 -1.84
N HIS A 160 1.97 -12.04 -1.76
CA HIS A 160 2.61 -11.77 -0.49
C HIS A 160 2.34 -10.32 -0.14
N GLY A 161 1.68 -10.08 0.99
CA GLY A 161 1.56 -8.74 1.53
C GLY A 161 2.96 -8.17 1.80
N SER A 162 3.15 -6.88 1.57
CA SER A 162 4.35 -6.18 2.01
C SER A 162 4.47 -6.40 3.52
N THR A 163 5.50 -7.11 3.94
CA THR A 163 5.89 -7.17 5.35
C THR A 163 6.59 -5.86 5.66
N GLY A 164 5.78 -4.84 6.03
CA GLY A 164 6.28 -3.62 6.64
C GLY A 164 6.75 -3.87 8.06
#